data_abc3d3e5afc54255bff663eafffa74a6
#
_entry.id   abc3d3e5afc54255bff663eafffa74a6
#
_cell.length_a   1.000
_cell.length_b   1.000
_cell.length_c   1.000
_cell.angle_alpha   90.00
_cell.angle_beta   90.00
_cell.angle_gamma   90.00
#
_symmetry.space_group_name_H-M   'P 1'
#
loop_
_entity.id
_entity.type
_entity.pdbx_description
1 polymer ?
#
loop_
_entity_poly.entity_id
_entity_poly.type
_entity_poly.pdbx_seq_one_letter_code
_entity_poly.pdbx_strand_id
1 'polypeptide(L)'
;MKKIEVTFDQSQLTLDKGAQAVKDAVTAIRNALRAGTASTKSKGEVAGSNKKPWKQKGTGNARAGFRQSPVWRGGGVAHGPHPRSYEQKLNKKVWALAFARAFSDKLAAGDVIVVDEFQFEAPKTKLMAKLLKELGVDRTACIVQKDVDDTVLLVTSNLPRVDYSTAQALDVYTVLASRKLVCDKAGFDALMARIAK
;
A
#
# COMPACT_ATOMS: atom_id res chain seq x y z
N MET A 1 17.09 23.51 -10.83
CA MET A 1 15.72 23.25 -11.26
C MET A 1 14.82 24.34 -10.68
N LYS A 2 13.87 24.84 -11.45
CA LYS A 2 12.99 25.94 -10.99
C LYS A 2 11.65 25.36 -10.55
N LYS A 3 11.15 25.82 -9.41
CA LYS A 3 9.77 25.57 -8.99
C LYS A 3 8.85 26.35 -9.92
N ILE A 4 7.82 25.69 -10.44
CA ILE A 4 6.80 26.32 -11.29
C ILE A 4 5.55 26.52 -10.45
N GLU A 5 4.97 27.71 -10.51
CA GLU A 5 3.62 27.95 -10.03
C GLU A 5 2.62 27.41 -11.05
N VAL A 6 1.84 26.43 -10.66
CA VAL A 6 0.84 25.82 -11.53
C VAL A 6 -0.52 26.34 -11.15
N THR A 7 -1.20 26.91 -12.14
CA THR A 7 -2.61 27.26 -12.04
C THR A 7 -3.44 26.04 -12.43
N PHE A 8 -4.33 25.59 -11.55
CA PHE A 8 -5.29 24.53 -11.83
C PHE A 8 -6.70 25.02 -11.53
N ASP A 9 -7.66 24.46 -12.23
CA ASP A 9 -9.06 24.82 -12.05
C ASP A 9 -9.60 24.14 -10.79
N GLN A 10 -10.01 24.94 -9.81
CA GLN A 10 -10.56 24.43 -8.55
C GLN A 10 -11.84 23.63 -8.73
N SER A 11 -12.58 23.83 -9.83
CA SER A 11 -13.79 23.07 -10.13
C SER A 11 -13.52 21.58 -10.41
N GLN A 12 -12.29 21.23 -10.77
CA GLN A 12 -11.86 19.84 -11.01
C GLN A 12 -11.56 19.08 -9.72
N LEU A 13 -11.46 19.77 -8.58
CA LEU A 13 -11.14 19.15 -7.30
C LEU A 13 -12.35 18.43 -6.71
N THR A 14 -12.13 17.21 -6.22
CA THR A 14 -13.15 16.42 -5.54
C THR A 14 -12.98 16.52 -4.04
N LEU A 15 -13.62 17.52 -3.39
CA LEU A 15 -13.48 17.76 -1.95
C LEU A 15 -14.72 17.33 -1.11
N ASP A 16 -15.89 17.24 -1.74
CA ASP A 16 -17.15 16.98 -1.02
C ASP A 16 -17.45 15.49 -0.79
N LYS A 17 -16.86 14.60 -1.60
CA LYS A 17 -17.13 13.16 -1.62
C LYS A 17 -15.85 12.34 -1.65
N GLY A 18 -15.95 11.04 -1.40
CA GLY A 18 -14.83 10.09 -1.59
C GLY A 18 -14.05 9.75 -0.32
N ALA A 19 -14.33 10.33 0.84
CA ALA A 19 -13.62 10.01 2.09
C ALA A 19 -13.71 8.51 2.45
N GLN A 20 -14.87 7.88 2.28
CA GLN A 20 -15.02 6.44 2.50
C GLN A 20 -14.24 5.63 1.45
N ALA A 21 -14.24 6.07 0.18
CA ALA A 21 -13.48 5.42 -0.87
C ALA A 21 -11.97 5.42 -0.58
N VAL A 22 -11.44 6.53 -0.06
CA VAL A 22 -10.04 6.62 0.39
C VAL A 22 -9.73 5.61 1.49
N LYS A 23 -10.59 5.52 2.52
CA LYS A 23 -10.45 4.54 3.60
C LYS A 23 -10.44 3.10 3.07
N ASP A 24 -11.37 2.77 2.20
CA ASP A 24 -11.50 1.43 1.62
C ASP A 24 -10.28 1.09 0.74
N ALA A 25 -9.80 2.04 -0.07
CA ALA A 25 -8.61 1.89 -0.89
C ALA A 25 -7.34 1.66 -0.04
N VAL A 26 -7.11 2.47 0.98
CA VAL A 26 -5.97 2.31 1.90
C VAL A 26 -6.04 0.97 2.63
N THR A 27 -7.24 0.57 3.08
CA THR A 27 -7.44 -0.72 3.75
C THR A 27 -7.14 -1.88 2.80
N ALA A 28 -7.60 -1.81 1.54
CA ALA A 28 -7.35 -2.83 0.53
C ALA A 28 -5.86 -2.96 0.20
N ILE A 29 -5.15 -1.83 0.00
CA ILE A 29 -3.71 -1.82 -0.25
C ILE A 29 -2.95 -2.45 0.92
N ARG A 30 -3.22 -2.02 2.15
CA ARG A 30 -2.55 -2.54 3.34
C ARG A 30 -2.84 -4.03 3.58
N ASN A 31 -4.05 -4.48 3.28
CA ASN A 31 -4.40 -5.89 3.37
C ASN A 31 -3.70 -6.72 2.29
N ALA A 32 -3.57 -6.21 1.07
CA ALA A 32 -2.85 -6.89 -0.01
C ALA A 32 -1.36 -7.12 0.31
N LEU A 33 -0.75 -6.23 1.11
CA LEU A 33 0.64 -6.38 1.55
C LEU A 33 0.85 -7.49 2.60
N ARG A 34 -0.23 -8.04 3.19
CA ARG A 34 -0.12 -9.10 4.20
C ARG A 34 0.17 -10.44 3.53
N ALA A 35 1.26 -11.08 3.93
CA ALA A 35 1.66 -12.39 3.39
C ALA A 35 0.69 -13.53 3.75
N GLY A 36 -0.03 -13.43 4.86
CA GLY A 36 -1.06 -14.39 5.26
C GLY A 36 -0.55 -15.81 5.57
N THR A 37 0.68 -15.96 6.02
CA THR A 37 1.36 -17.26 6.19
C THR A 37 1.10 -17.94 7.52
N ALA A 38 0.35 -17.33 8.43
CA ALA A 38 0.05 -17.92 9.73
C ALA A 38 -0.71 -19.25 9.55
N SER A 39 -0.19 -20.32 10.14
CA SER A 39 -0.73 -21.67 10.02
C SER A 39 -0.71 -22.39 11.35
N THR A 40 -1.74 -23.21 11.59
CA THR A 40 -1.79 -24.17 12.68
C THR A 40 -2.25 -25.50 12.16
N LYS A 41 -1.82 -26.58 12.81
CA LYS A 41 -2.21 -27.93 12.43
C LYS A 41 -3.57 -28.27 13.04
N SER A 42 -4.51 -28.65 12.20
CA SER A 42 -5.78 -29.24 12.62
C SER A 42 -5.55 -30.67 13.13
N LYS A 43 -6.58 -31.25 13.75
CA LYS A 43 -6.51 -32.63 14.27
C LYS A 43 -6.11 -33.69 13.24
N GLY A 44 -6.37 -33.46 11.95
CA GLY A 44 -5.99 -34.37 10.87
C GLY A 44 -4.55 -34.20 10.40
N GLU A 45 -3.94 -33.04 10.64
CA GLU A 45 -2.58 -32.69 10.18
C GLU A 45 -1.50 -32.96 11.25
N VAL A 46 -1.92 -33.13 12.51
CA VAL A 46 -0.98 -33.51 13.58
C VAL A 46 -0.56 -34.95 13.42
N ALA A 47 0.75 -35.20 13.46
CA ALA A 47 1.30 -36.56 13.40
C ALA A 47 0.75 -37.45 14.53
N GLY A 48 0.36 -38.63 14.17
CA GLY A 48 -0.14 -39.63 15.12
C GLY A 48 -1.07 -40.64 14.47
N SER A 49 -1.43 -41.70 15.22
CA SER A 49 -2.34 -42.74 14.76
C SER A 49 -3.79 -42.25 14.82
N ASN A 50 -4.52 -42.39 13.73
CA ASN A 50 -5.97 -42.15 13.69
C ASN A 50 -6.77 -43.26 14.39
N LYS A 51 -6.10 -44.20 15.06
CA LYS A 51 -6.73 -45.32 15.78
C LYS A 51 -7.48 -44.77 16.99
N LYS A 52 -8.69 -45.34 17.23
CA LYS A 52 -9.48 -45.09 18.43
C LYS A 52 -8.73 -45.60 19.66
N PRO A 53 -8.49 -44.77 20.71
CA PRO A 53 -7.68 -45.17 21.88
C PRO A 53 -8.25 -46.35 22.66
N TRP A 54 -9.58 -46.45 22.80
CA TRP A 54 -10.30 -47.53 23.49
C TRP A 54 -11.70 -47.70 22.91
N LYS A 55 -12.37 -48.75 23.31
CA LYS A 55 -13.75 -49.11 22.92
C LYS A 55 -14.73 -48.03 23.35
N GLN A 56 -15.83 -47.85 22.61
CA GLN A 56 -16.85 -46.80 22.84
C GLN A 56 -17.54 -46.91 24.20
N LYS A 57 -17.70 -48.14 24.74
CA LYS A 57 -18.33 -48.46 26.02
C LYS A 57 -17.58 -49.60 26.71
N GLY A 58 -17.79 -49.78 28.03
CA GLY A 58 -17.24 -50.88 28.80
C GLY A 58 -15.82 -50.68 29.35
N THR A 59 -15.26 -49.44 29.31
CA THR A 59 -13.90 -49.16 29.83
C THR A 59 -13.91 -48.25 31.06
N GLY A 60 -15.05 -47.70 31.45
CA GLY A 60 -15.14 -46.70 32.53
C GLY A 60 -14.55 -45.33 32.19
N ASN A 61 -13.84 -45.21 31.07
CA ASN A 61 -13.21 -43.93 30.61
C ASN A 61 -14.17 -43.08 29.78
N ALA A 62 -13.91 -41.77 29.73
CA ALA A 62 -14.61 -40.87 28.84
C ALA A 62 -14.43 -41.31 27.38
N ARG A 63 -15.45 -41.12 26.56
CA ARG A 63 -15.38 -41.46 25.13
C ARG A 63 -14.33 -40.65 24.41
N ALA A 64 -13.46 -41.31 23.62
CA ALA A 64 -12.43 -40.64 22.81
C ALA A 64 -12.45 -41.17 21.37
N GLY A 65 -12.36 -40.26 20.40
CA GLY A 65 -12.26 -40.60 18.97
C GLY A 65 -10.82 -40.95 18.61
N PHE A 66 -9.89 -40.07 18.82
CA PHE A 66 -8.45 -40.27 18.59
C PHE A 66 -7.62 -39.24 19.37
N ARG A 67 -6.31 -39.50 19.53
CA ARG A 67 -5.42 -38.75 20.43
C ARG A 67 -5.08 -37.35 19.95
N GLN A 68 -5.23 -37.06 18.66
CA GLN A 68 -4.97 -35.73 18.08
C GLN A 68 -6.13 -34.74 18.27
N SER A 69 -7.18 -35.12 19.02
CA SER A 69 -8.26 -34.20 19.35
C SER A 69 -7.75 -32.96 20.08
N PRO A 70 -8.32 -31.78 19.86
CA PRO A 70 -7.90 -30.54 20.51
C PRO A 70 -7.98 -30.55 22.05
N VAL A 71 -8.78 -31.47 22.60
CA VAL A 71 -8.93 -31.66 24.06
C VAL A 71 -7.69 -32.29 24.69
N TRP A 72 -6.89 -32.98 23.89
CA TRP A 72 -5.72 -33.70 24.37
C TRP A 72 -4.46 -32.85 24.28
N ARG A 73 -3.54 -33.02 25.24
CA ARG A 73 -2.23 -32.39 25.21
C ARG A 73 -1.45 -32.88 23.97
N GLY A 74 -0.97 -31.95 23.17
CA GLY A 74 -0.35 -32.26 21.89
C GLY A 74 -1.34 -32.54 20.74
N GLY A 75 -2.64 -32.34 20.94
CA GLY A 75 -3.66 -32.40 19.89
C GLY A 75 -3.62 -31.21 18.96
N GLY A 76 -4.41 -31.27 17.89
CA GLY A 76 -4.54 -30.17 16.91
C GLY A 76 -5.33 -28.99 17.45
N VAL A 77 -5.25 -27.86 16.74
CA VAL A 77 -6.02 -26.64 17.04
C VAL A 77 -7.38 -26.71 16.34
N ALA A 78 -8.48 -26.42 17.07
CA ALA A 78 -9.83 -26.53 16.52
C ALA A 78 -10.15 -25.42 15.48
N HIS A 79 -9.81 -24.17 15.76
CA HIS A 79 -10.11 -22.99 14.93
C HIS A 79 -8.89 -22.08 14.82
N GLY A 80 -7.75 -22.68 14.49
CA GLY A 80 -6.52 -21.91 14.31
C GLY A 80 -6.46 -21.20 12.96
N PRO A 81 -5.51 -20.27 12.81
CA PRO A 81 -5.29 -19.60 11.54
C PRO A 81 -4.82 -20.59 10.47
N HIS A 82 -5.29 -20.39 9.25
CA HIS A 82 -4.81 -21.07 8.05
C HIS A 82 -4.27 -20.03 7.05
N PRO A 83 -3.29 -20.41 6.23
CA PRO A 83 -2.79 -19.53 5.18
C PRO A 83 -3.93 -19.05 4.28
N ARG A 84 -4.03 -17.73 4.10
CA ARG A 84 -5.08 -17.15 3.25
C ARG A 84 -4.62 -15.84 2.65
N SER A 85 -5.16 -15.48 1.49
CA SER A 85 -5.03 -14.13 0.94
C SER A 85 -5.92 -13.15 1.72
N TYR A 86 -5.39 -11.94 1.92
CA TYR A 86 -6.12 -10.81 2.49
C TYR A 86 -6.49 -9.76 1.43
N GLU A 87 -6.24 -10.06 0.17
CA GLU A 87 -6.57 -9.18 -0.94
C GLU A 87 -8.07 -8.88 -0.99
N GLN A 88 -8.40 -7.60 -1.15
CA GLN A 88 -9.76 -7.11 -1.24
C GLN A 88 -9.99 -6.45 -2.59
N LYS A 89 -10.95 -6.96 -3.34
CA LYS A 89 -11.35 -6.38 -4.62
C LYS A 89 -12.22 -5.15 -4.41
N LEU A 90 -11.81 -4.03 -4.97
CA LEU A 90 -12.61 -2.81 -5.05
C LEU A 90 -13.01 -2.51 -6.49
N ASN A 91 -14.15 -1.86 -6.65
CA ASN A 91 -14.63 -1.43 -7.96
C ASN A 91 -13.72 -0.33 -8.54
N LYS A 92 -13.48 -0.35 -9.85
CA LYS A 92 -12.62 0.64 -10.55
C LYS A 92 -13.06 2.09 -10.29
N LYS A 93 -14.38 2.36 -10.25
CA LYS A 93 -14.92 3.70 -9.96
C LYS A 93 -14.59 4.16 -8.53
N VAL A 94 -14.55 3.24 -7.56
CA VAL A 94 -14.17 3.54 -6.17
C VAL A 94 -12.69 3.88 -6.08
N TRP A 95 -11.81 3.14 -6.79
CA TRP A 95 -10.39 3.46 -6.91
C TRP A 95 -10.14 4.83 -7.52
N ALA A 96 -10.83 5.16 -8.62
CA ALA A 96 -10.71 6.46 -9.27
C ALA A 96 -11.15 7.60 -8.35
N LEU A 97 -12.29 7.44 -7.67
CA LEU A 97 -12.80 8.41 -6.71
C LEU A 97 -11.86 8.60 -5.51
N ALA A 98 -11.29 7.50 -4.98
CA ALA A 98 -10.34 7.55 -3.89
C ALA A 98 -9.07 8.32 -4.27
N PHE A 99 -8.54 8.07 -5.46
CA PHE A 99 -7.38 8.77 -5.97
C PHE A 99 -7.66 10.26 -6.21
N ALA A 100 -8.77 10.58 -6.88
CA ALA A 100 -9.18 11.95 -7.13
C ALA A 100 -9.33 12.74 -5.81
N ARG A 101 -9.96 12.14 -4.79
CA ARG A 101 -10.08 12.77 -3.46
C ARG A 101 -8.73 12.98 -2.80
N ALA A 102 -7.90 11.95 -2.68
CA ALA A 102 -6.61 12.04 -1.99
C ALA A 102 -5.67 13.07 -2.63
N PHE A 103 -5.65 13.12 -3.98
CA PHE A 103 -4.83 14.09 -4.69
C PHE A 103 -5.40 15.52 -4.60
N SER A 104 -6.73 15.68 -4.65
CA SER A 104 -7.41 16.97 -4.45
C SER A 104 -7.12 17.55 -3.06
N ASP A 105 -7.12 16.72 -2.02
CA ASP A 105 -6.78 17.16 -0.66
C ASP A 105 -5.32 17.64 -0.59
N LYS A 106 -4.39 16.99 -1.30
CA LYS A 106 -2.98 17.42 -1.40
C LYS A 106 -2.80 18.73 -2.14
N LEU A 107 -3.54 18.92 -3.24
CA LEU A 107 -3.55 20.18 -3.97
C LEU A 107 -4.10 21.34 -3.14
N ALA A 108 -5.22 21.13 -2.46
CA ALA A 108 -5.84 22.11 -1.59
C ALA A 108 -4.95 22.51 -0.40
N ALA A 109 -4.16 21.55 0.13
CA ALA A 109 -3.20 21.80 1.20
C ALA A 109 -1.90 22.51 0.74
N GLY A 110 -1.67 22.63 -0.59
CA GLY A 110 -0.42 23.20 -1.13
C GLY A 110 0.79 22.26 -0.95
N ASP A 111 0.54 20.98 -0.80
CA ASP A 111 1.58 19.95 -0.60
C ASP A 111 2.12 19.37 -1.92
N VAL A 112 1.68 19.89 -3.06
CA VAL A 112 2.17 19.51 -4.40
C VAL A 112 3.13 20.57 -4.90
N ILE A 113 4.35 20.16 -5.21
CA ILE A 113 5.41 21.01 -5.77
C ILE A 113 5.64 20.54 -7.21
N VAL A 114 5.55 21.49 -8.16
CA VAL A 114 5.84 21.17 -9.55
C VAL A 114 7.17 21.79 -9.95
N VAL A 115 8.02 20.99 -10.57
CA VAL A 115 9.29 21.38 -11.15
C VAL A 115 9.23 21.25 -12.67
N ASP A 116 10.10 21.95 -13.37
CA ASP A 116 10.10 21.91 -14.83
C ASP A 116 10.44 20.51 -15.34
N GLU A 117 11.63 20.03 -15.04
CA GLU A 117 12.12 18.72 -15.41
C GLU A 117 13.19 18.28 -14.42
N PHE A 118 13.30 16.95 -14.17
CA PHE A 118 14.38 16.40 -13.37
C PHE A 118 15.59 16.11 -14.26
N GLN A 119 16.57 17.01 -14.29
CA GLN A 119 17.81 16.81 -15.01
C GLN A 119 18.97 16.69 -14.04
N PHE A 120 19.71 15.58 -14.10
CA PHE A 120 20.89 15.34 -13.29
C PHE A 120 22.10 15.05 -14.20
N GLU A 121 23.17 15.81 -14.01
CA GLU A 121 24.45 15.60 -14.72
C GLU A 121 25.08 14.23 -14.41
N ALA A 122 24.82 13.69 -13.23
CA ALA A 122 25.31 12.39 -12.79
C ALA A 122 24.30 11.73 -11.83
N PRO A 123 24.22 10.39 -11.80
CA PRO A 123 23.31 9.65 -10.92
C PRO A 123 23.84 9.63 -9.46
N LYS A 124 23.85 10.80 -8.80
CA LYS A 124 24.30 10.95 -7.42
C LYS A 124 23.15 11.33 -6.50
N THR A 125 22.89 10.55 -5.46
CA THR A 125 21.88 10.80 -4.43
C THR A 125 22.03 12.15 -3.73
N LYS A 126 23.28 12.67 -3.60
CA LYS A 126 23.58 13.97 -3.03
C LYS A 126 22.87 15.11 -3.78
N LEU A 127 22.75 15.02 -5.11
CA LEU A 127 22.10 16.05 -5.93
C LEU A 127 20.60 16.09 -5.64
N MET A 128 19.94 14.93 -5.55
CA MET A 128 18.53 14.84 -5.19
C MET A 128 18.29 15.34 -3.77
N ALA A 129 19.12 14.96 -2.81
CA ALA A 129 19.01 15.42 -1.43
C ALA A 129 19.14 16.95 -1.31
N LYS A 130 20.03 17.56 -2.12
CA LYS A 130 20.19 19.01 -2.20
C LYS A 130 18.93 19.67 -2.78
N LEU A 131 18.40 19.14 -3.87
CA LEU A 131 17.17 19.60 -4.51
C LEU A 131 15.98 19.59 -3.55
N LEU A 132 15.78 18.48 -2.83
CA LEU A 132 14.68 18.34 -1.87
C LEU A 132 14.78 19.35 -0.73
N LYS A 133 15.99 19.63 -0.24
CA LYS A 133 16.22 20.68 0.76
C LYS A 133 15.89 22.09 0.21
N GLU A 134 16.31 22.40 -1.01
CA GLU A 134 16.01 23.66 -1.68
C GLU A 134 14.49 23.86 -1.89
N LEU A 135 13.75 22.77 -2.16
CA LEU A 135 12.29 22.77 -2.26
C LEU A 135 11.56 22.78 -0.90
N GLY A 136 12.29 22.80 0.21
CA GLY A 136 11.71 22.79 1.56
C GLY A 136 11.01 21.49 1.90
N VAL A 137 11.54 20.36 1.46
CA VAL A 137 11.02 19.02 1.74
C VAL A 137 11.85 18.39 2.88
N ASP A 138 11.34 18.51 4.11
CA ASP A 138 12.06 18.04 5.32
C ASP A 138 11.64 16.65 5.79
N ARG A 139 10.58 16.10 5.22
CA ARG A 139 9.98 14.82 5.66
C ARG A 139 9.84 13.84 4.48
N THR A 140 8.78 13.06 4.49
CA THR A 140 8.47 12.10 3.43
C THR A 140 8.04 12.83 2.15
N ALA A 141 8.58 12.39 1.02
CA ALA A 141 8.20 12.89 -0.30
C ALA A 141 8.00 11.74 -1.28
N CYS A 142 7.14 11.97 -2.27
CA CYS A 142 7.07 11.11 -3.43
C CYS A 142 7.39 11.93 -4.68
N ILE A 143 8.34 11.44 -5.46
CA ILE A 143 8.72 12.02 -6.75
C ILE A 143 7.88 11.33 -7.81
N VAL A 144 7.22 12.15 -8.63
CA VAL A 144 6.29 11.65 -9.66
C VAL A 144 6.69 12.18 -11.01
N GLN A 145 6.88 11.28 -11.96
CA GLN A 145 7.12 11.59 -13.37
C GLN A 145 6.05 10.95 -14.24
N LYS A 146 5.93 11.44 -15.47
CA LYS A 146 5.03 10.82 -16.46
C LYS A 146 5.50 9.42 -16.81
N ASP A 147 6.76 9.30 -17.22
CA ASP A 147 7.41 8.07 -17.65
C ASP A 147 8.57 7.72 -16.71
N VAL A 148 9.04 6.49 -16.75
CA VAL A 148 10.14 6.03 -15.91
C VAL A 148 11.46 6.62 -16.42
N ASP A 149 12.19 7.29 -15.53
CA ASP A 149 13.58 7.71 -15.77
C ASP A 149 14.50 6.96 -14.80
N ASP A 150 15.33 6.08 -15.36
CA ASP A 150 16.27 5.27 -14.59
C ASP A 150 17.27 6.11 -13.80
N THR A 151 17.63 7.30 -14.30
CA THR A 151 18.53 8.22 -13.61
C THR A 151 17.89 8.76 -12.34
N VAL A 152 16.63 9.22 -12.44
CA VAL A 152 15.86 9.73 -11.29
C VAL A 152 15.56 8.62 -10.30
N LEU A 153 15.22 7.43 -10.78
CA LEU A 153 15.02 6.24 -9.94
C LEU A 153 16.28 5.90 -9.13
N LEU A 154 17.45 5.86 -9.76
CA LEU A 154 18.73 5.58 -9.09
C LEU A 154 19.10 6.62 -8.03
N VAL A 155 18.91 7.92 -8.31
CA VAL A 155 19.23 8.98 -7.35
C VAL A 155 18.24 9.05 -6.18
N THR A 156 17.05 8.51 -6.32
CA THR A 156 16.01 8.49 -5.27
C THR A 156 16.03 7.24 -4.41
N SER A 157 16.32 6.07 -5.00
CA SER A 157 16.15 4.75 -4.36
C SER A 157 16.89 4.59 -3.02
N ASN A 158 18.04 5.25 -2.85
CA ASN A 158 18.83 5.19 -1.60
C ASN A 158 18.47 6.28 -0.58
N LEU A 159 17.51 7.16 -0.88
CA LEU A 159 17.11 8.19 0.07
C LEU A 159 16.00 7.67 0.98
N PRO A 160 16.22 7.63 2.31
CA PRO A 160 15.17 7.24 3.24
C PRO A 160 14.01 8.24 3.18
N ARG A 161 12.79 7.75 3.19
CA ARG A 161 11.55 8.54 3.19
C ARG A 161 11.26 9.28 1.85
N VAL A 162 11.92 8.88 0.78
CA VAL A 162 11.62 9.38 -0.57
C VAL A 162 11.21 8.21 -1.44
N ASP A 163 9.99 8.26 -1.93
CA ASP A 163 9.45 7.28 -2.87
C ASP A 163 9.50 7.83 -4.29
N TYR A 164 9.59 6.95 -5.27
CA TYR A 164 9.51 7.27 -6.68
C TYR A 164 8.35 6.52 -7.32
N SER A 165 7.56 7.21 -8.12
CA SER A 165 6.45 6.59 -8.85
C SER A 165 6.20 7.31 -10.17
N THR A 166 5.56 6.61 -11.11
CA THR A 166 5.02 7.27 -12.30
C THR A 166 3.59 7.75 -12.04
N ALA A 167 3.14 8.74 -12.81
CA ALA A 167 1.79 9.28 -12.71
C ALA A 167 0.68 8.21 -12.88
N GLN A 168 0.97 7.14 -13.62
CA GLN A 168 0.03 6.03 -13.80
C GLN A 168 0.07 5.03 -12.64
N ALA A 169 1.26 4.71 -12.11
CA ALA A 169 1.46 3.74 -11.04
C ALA A 169 1.18 4.31 -9.64
N LEU A 170 1.15 5.63 -9.49
CA LEU A 170 0.93 6.28 -8.20
C LEU A 170 -0.40 5.82 -7.58
N ASP A 171 -0.31 5.27 -6.38
CA ASP A 171 -1.46 4.76 -5.62
C ASP A 171 -1.93 5.75 -4.53
N VAL A 172 -3.12 5.50 -4.01
CA VAL A 172 -3.75 6.33 -2.96
C VAL A 172 -2.91 6.30 -1.67
N TYR A 173 -2.32 5.16 -1.34
CA TYR A 173 -1.55 5.01 -0.11
C TYR A 173 -0.27 5.84 -0.16
N THR A 174 0.47 5.82 -1.26
CA THR A 174 1.69 6.60 -1.46
C THR A 174 1.41 8.11 -1.45
N VAL A 175 0.30 8.55 -2.08
CA VAL A 175 -0.14 9.96 -2.02
C VAL A 175 -0.36 10.42 -0.58
N LEU A 176 -0.99 9.59 0.26
CA LEU A 176 -1.30 9.96 1.65
C LEU A 176 -0.09 9.79 2.58
N ALA A 177 0.76 8.79 2.36
CA ALA A 177 1.95 8.51 3.17
C ALA A 177 3.02 9.60 2.98
N SER A 178 3.12 10.13 1.77
CA SER A 178 4.05 11.22 1.45
C SER A 178 3.50 12.55 1.94
N ARG A 179 4.31 13.32 2.65
CA ARG A 179 3.90 14.67 3.06
C ARG A 179 3.84 15.61 1.88
N LYS A 180 4.82 15.57 0.99
CA LYS A 180 4.85 16.39 -0.23
C LYS A 180 4.98 15.51 -1.47
N LEU A 181 4.29 15.91 -2.53
CA LEU A 181 4.46 15.34 -3.86
C LEU A 181 5.31 16.31 -4.68
N VAL A 182 6.36 15.81 -5.30
CA VAL A 182 7.22 16.59 -6.19
C VAL A 182 7.08 16.01 -7.59
N CYS A 183 6.42 16.74 -8.46
CA CYS A 183 6.09 16.29 -9.80
C CYS A 183 6.89 17.07 -10.84
N ASP A 184 7.28 16.44 -11.93
CA ASP A 184 7.62 17.17 -13.14
C ASP A 184 6.34 17.70 -13.81
N LYS A 185 6.47 18.67 -14.70
CA LYS A 185 5.32 19.27 -15.39
C LYS A 185 4.50 18.22 -16.15
N ALA A 186 5.15 17.33 -16.88
CA ALA A 186 4.48 16.27 -17.65
C ALA A 186 3.74 15.28 -16.75
N GLY A 187 4.32 14.91 -15.59
CA GLY A 187 3.69 14.07 -14.59
C GLY A 187 2.50 14.73 -13.93
N PHE A 188 2.61 16.02 -13.62
CA PHE A 188 1.49 16.79 -13.07
C PHE A 188 0.30 16.83 -14.05
N ASP A 189 0.55 17.14 -15.33
CA ASP A 189 -0.50 17.15 -16.35
C ASP A 189 -1.16 15.77 -16.51
N ALA A 190 -0.36 14.70 -16.44
CA ALA A 190 -0.88 13.34 -16.47
C ALA A 190 -1.73 12.98 -15.23
N LEU A 191 -1.36 13.47 -14.04
CA LEU A 191 -2.16 13.32 -12.82
C LEU A 191 -3.48 14.08 -12.92
N MET A 192 -3.47 15.31 -13.42
CA MET A 192 -4.69 16.10 -13.64
C MET A 192 -5.63 15.43 -14.64
N ALA A 193 -5.10 14.91 -15.75
CA ALA A 193 -5.89 14.14 -16.71
C ALA A 193 -6.48 12.84 -16.12
N ARG A 194 -5.84 12.24 -15.11
CA ARG A 194 -6.34 11.06 -14.40
C ARG A 194 -7.52 11.40 -13.47
N ILE A 195 -7.59 12.60 -12.94
CA ILE A 195 -8.68 13.05 -12.05
C ILE A 195 -9.89 13.51 -12.87
N ALA A 196 -9.66 14.14 -14.02
CA ALA A 196 -10.72 14.67 -14.88
C ALA A 196 -11.60 13.58 -15.54
N LYS A 197 -11.23 12.31 -15.45
CA LYS A 197 -11.98 11.13 -15.92
C LYS A 197 -12.96 10.62 -14.86
#